data_db9b7411709d24e7b809d5a28ff5d463
#
_entry.id   db9b7411709d24e7b809d5a28ff5d463
#
_cell.length_a   1.000
_cell.length_b   1.000
_cell.length_c   1.000
_cell.angle_alpha   90.00
_cell.angle_beta   90.00
_cell.angle_gamma   90.00
#
_symmetry.space_group_name_H-M   'P 1'
#
loop_
_entity.id
_entity.type
_entity.pdbx_description
1 polymer ?
#
loop_
_entity_poly.entity_id
_entity_poly.type
_entity_poly.pdbx_seq_one_letter_code
_entity_poly.pdbx_strand_id
1 'polypeptide(L)'
;MVLGINNFFDARNKNAKVADFQDLDHLDGVSVSAVSANLYDQKRDDLVLFYFRNGANHASLFTKSSIVSENIKWNKKVKSQKIHALLINTRNANALTGSDGYDALKTLSLDLSEKLTLKQKQDEEYPKIIRSDSILFACTGTIGEKFPLEKIKNSLPNLVDNIKYNQNKLIWMKAASGIKTTDTKPKLAMSECKIGNTPIKVYGIA
;
A
#
# COMPACT_ATOMS: atom_id res chain seq x y z
N MET A 1 32.07 4.53 5.81
CA MET A 1 31.28 5.77 5.92
C MET A 1 29.85 5.42 5.56
N VAL A 2 28.99 5.20 6.55
CA VAL A 2 27.57 4.92 6.33
C VAL A 2 26.91 6.26 6.07
N LEU A 3 26.58 6.54 4.80
CA LEU A 3 25.75 7.69 4.45
C LEU A 3 24.36 7.44 5.06
N GLY A 4 24.03 8.15 6.12
CA GLY A 4 22.70 8.09 6.72
C GLY A 4 21.66 8.57 5.71
N ILE A 5 20.46 7.97 5.74
CA ILE A 5 19.32 8.34 4.88
C ILE A 5 19.06 9.86 4.93
N ASN A 6 19.30 10.51 6.06
CA ASN A 6 19.16 11.94 6.26
C ASN A 6 20.06 12.76 5.31
N ASN A 7 21.30 12.31 5.07
CA ASN A 7 22.22 13.00 4.16
C ASN A 7 21.80 12.95 2.70
N PHE A 8 21.05 11.92 2.30
CA PHE A 8 20.53 11.80 0.94
C PHE A 8 19.42 12.81 0.64
N PHE A 9 18.61 13.15 1.65
CA PHE A 9 17.53 14.14 1.51
C PHE A 9 18.08 15.59 1.66
N ASP A 10 19.07 15.81 2.51
CA ASP A 10 19.71 17.11 2.67
C ASP A 10 20.46 17.57 1.41
N ALA A 11 21.05 16.65 0.66
CA ALA A 11 21.77 16.97 -0.57
C ALA A 11 20.86 17.50 -1.69
N ARG A 12 19.55 17.17 -1.69
CA ARG A 12 18.59 17.60 -2.71
C ARG A 12 17.81 18.88 -2.38
N ASN A 13 17.79 19.29 -1.13
CA ASN A 13 16.96 20.43 -0.73
C ASN A 13 17.59 21.19 0.46
N LYS A 14 18.61 21.99 0.18
CA LYS A 14 19.38 22.76 1.17
C LYS A 14 18.53 23.69 2.08
N ASN A 15 17.29 23.98 1.71
CA ASN A 15 16.40 24.89 2.45
C ASN A 15 15.23 24.17 3.14
N ALA A 16 15.10 22.85 3.01
CA ALA A 16 14.03 22.12 3.68
C ALA A 16 14.57 21.57 5.00
N LYS A 17 14.02 22.05 6.12
CA LYS A 17 14.15 21.32 7.39
C LYS A 17 13.56 19.93 7.18
N VAL A 18 14.42 18.92 7.04
CA VAL A 18 14.00 17.53 6.99
C VAL A 18 13.42 17.23 8.36
N ALA A 19 12.12 16.96 8.43
CA ALA A 19 11.55 16.42 9.65
C ALA A 19 12.26 15.10 9.93
N ASP A 20 12.71 14.89 11.16
CA ASP A 20 13.26 13.61 11.58
C ASP A 20 12.18 12.55 11.35
N PHE A 21 12.44 11.63 10.43
CA PHE A 21 11.56 10.49 10.24
C PHE A 21 11.68 9.58 11.45
N GLN A 22 10.56 9.35 12.13
CA GLN A 22 10.53 8.37 13.20
C GLN A 22 10.89 7.00 12.63
N ASP A 23 11.78 6.29 13.34
CA ASP A 23 12.00 4.89 13.05
C ASP A 23 10.74 4.12 13.45
N LEU A 24 10.13 3.46 12.46
CA LEU A 24 9.03 2.55 12.75
C LEU A 24 9.61 1.20 13.14
N ASP A 25 9.16 0.68 14.27
CA ASP A 25 9.49 -0.66 14.74
C ASP A 25 8.95 -1.72 13.77
N HIS A 26 9.48 -2.92 13.90
CA HIS A 26 8.91 -4.09 13.26
C HIS A 26 7.46 -4.30 13.73
N LEU A 27 6.56 -4.57 12.81
CA LEU A 27 5.15 -4.85 13.06
C LEU A 27 4.84 -6.28 12.61
N ASP A 28 4.66 -7.18 13.57
CA ASP A 28 4.35 -8.58 13.30
C ASP A 28 3.06 -8.75 12.49
N GLY A 29 3.08 -9.71 11.57
CA GLY A 29 1.93 -10.03 10.73
C GLY A 29 1.70 -9.08 9.57
N VAL A 30 2.42 -7.96 9.50
CA VAL A 30 2.41 -7.03 8.36
C VAL A 30 3.64 -7.27 7.52
N SER A 31 3.50 -7.24 6.21
CA SER A 31 4.58 -7.30 5.24
C SER A 31 4.38 -6.23 4.20
N VAL A 32 5.45 -5.70 3.66
CA VAL A 32 5.40 -4.53 2.77
C VAL A 32 6.22 -4.80 1.52
N SER A 33 5.70 -4.39 0.38
CA SER A 33 6.43 -4.33 -0.89
C SER A 33 6.12 -3.03 -1.62
N ALA A 34 7.11 -2.49 -2.31
CA ALA A 34 6.95 -1.32 -3.17
C ALA A 34 7.80 -1.50 -4.42
N VAL A 35 7.17 -1.32 -5.58
CA VAL A 35 7.80 -1.49 -6.90
C VAL A 35 7.34 -0.39 -7.86
N SER A 36 8.08 -0.21 -8.95
CA SER A 36 7.62 0.57 -10.08
C SER A 36 6.77 -0.30 -11.01
N ALA A 37 5.53 0.12 -11.24
CA ALA A 37 4.67 -0.41 -12.30
C ALA A 37 4.76 0.44 -13.58
N ASN A 38 5.74 1.35 -13.66
CA ASN A 38 5.94 2.28 -14.77
C ASN A 38 4.69 3.13 -15.07
N LEU A 39 4.03 3.62 -14.01
CA LEU A 39 2.87 4.50 -14.13
C LEU A 39 3.30 5.93 -14.44
N TYR A 40 4.54 6.29 -14.12
CA TYR A 40 5.17 7.58 -14.42
C TYR A 40 6.29 7.41 -15.46
N ASP A 41 6.60 8.47 -16.17
CA ASP A 41 7.74 8.51 -17.10
C ASP A 41 9.08 8.41 -16.33
N GLN A 42 9.12 8.97 -15.13
CA GLN A 42 10.28 8.88 -14.25
C GLN A 42 10.22 7.57 -13.44
N LYS A 43 11.35 6.89 -13.35
CA LYS A 43 11.47 5.66 -12.54
C LYS A 43 11.30 5.99 -11.06
N ARG A 44 10.22 5.47 -10.47
CA ARG A 44 9.92 5.55 -9.04
C ARG A 44 9.05 4.38 -8.62
N ASP A 45 9.00 4.08 -7.33
CA ASP A 45 7.97 3.17 -6.81
C ASP A 45 6.61 3.90 -6.88
N ASP A 46 5.63 3.26 -7.49
CA ASP A 46 4.29 3.79 -7.74
C ASP A 46 3.17 2.78 -7.47
N LEU A 47 3.58 1.57 -7.05
CA LEU A 47 2.70 0.49 -6.64
C LEU A 47 3.20 -0.09 -5.31
N VAL A 48 2.35 -0.06 -4.27
CA VAL A 48 2.67 -0.48 -2.91
C VAL A 48 1.67 -1.51 -2.43
N LEU A 49 2.17 -2.55 -1.79
CA LEU A 49 1.38 -3.62 -1.18
C LEU A 49 1.66 -3.67 0.32
N PHE A 50 0.61 -3.58 1.11
CA PHE A 50 0.60 -4.04 2.50
C PHE A 50 -0.07 -5.41 2.52
N TYR A 51 0.66 -6.42 2.97
CA TYR A 51 0.20 -7.78 3.06
C TYR A 51 0.10 -8.22 4.51
N PHE A 52 -1.09 -8.68 4.91
CA PHE A 52 -1.42 -9.14 6.25
C PHE A 52 -1.51 -10.67 6.24
N ARG A 53 -0.42 -11.36 6.55
CA ARG A 53 -0.30 -12.83 6.42
C ARG A 53 -1.44 -13.58 7.11
N ASN A 54 -1.78 -13.17 8.32
CA ASN A 54 -2.81 -13.80 9.14
C ASN A 54 -4.19 -13.14 9.00
N GLY A 55 -4.30 -12.18 8.11
CA GLY A 55 -5.43 -11.28 8.01
C GLY A 55 -5.47 -10.28 9.16
N ALA A 56 -5.92 -9.06 8.88
CA ALA A 56 -6.07 -7.98 9.84
C ALA A 56 -7.53 -7.55 9.95
N ASN A 57 -7.99 -7.26 11.15
CA ASN A 57 -9.24 -6.56 11.33
C ASN A 57 -9.10 -5.15 10.75
N HIS A 58 -10.14 -4.62 10.13
CA HIS A 58 -10.09 -3.31 9.52
C HIS A 58 -11.31 -2.46 9.88
N ALA A 59 -11.10 -1.17 9.88
CA ALA A 59 -12.16 -0.17 9.91
C ALA A 59 -11.86 0.88 8.84
N SER A 60 -12.86 1.30 8.10
CA SER A 60 -12.70 2.23 6.99
C SER A 60 -13.64 3.42 7.13
N LEU A 61 -13.10 4.61 6.93
CA LEU A 61 -13.87 5.84 6.79
C LEU A 61 -13.83 6.29 5.33
N PHE A 62 -15.00 6.61 4.79
CA PHE A 62 -15.14 6.99 3.39
C PHE A 62 -15.71 8.40 3.27
N THR A 63 -15.41 9.04 2.14
CA THR A 63 -15.98 10.33 1.79
C THR A 63 -17.52 10.29 1.74
N LYS A 64 -18.14 11.43 2.06
CA LYS A 64 -19.58 11.69 1.88
C LYS A 64 -19.90 12.31 0.50
N SER A 65 -18.90 12.50 -0.36
CA SER A 65 -19.10 13.01 -1.72
C SER A 65 -20.06 12.11 -2.49
N SER A 66 -20.90 12.72 -3.33
CA SER A 66 -21.75 12.02 -4.29
C SER A 66 -20.93 11.39 -5.43
N ILE A 67 -19.76 11.96 -5.72
CA ILE A 67 -18.82 11.44 -6.73
C ILE A 67 -17.73 10.70 -5.99
N VAL A 68 -17.73 9.38 -6.10
CA VAL A 68 -16.74 8.50 -5.48
C VAL A 68 -15.97 7.71 -6.53
N SER A 69 -14.69 7.46 -6.26
CA SER A 69 -13.83 6.62 -7.10
C SER A 69 -14.22 5.15 -7.02
N GLU A 70 -13.84 4.38 -8.02
CA GLU A 70 -14.22 2.96 -8.12
C GLU A 70 -13.60 2.11 -7.00
N ASN A 71 -12.39 2.46 -6.53
CA ASN A 71 -11.80 1.78 -5.36
C ASN A 71 -12.60 2.03 -4.06
N ILE A 72 -13.21 3.20 -3.88
CA ILE A 72 -14.13 3.45 -2.75
C ILE A 72 -15.38 2.59 -2.87
N LYS A 73 -15.95 2.48 -4.08
CA LYS A 73 -17.11 1.61 -4.33
C LYS A 73 -16.78 0.14 -4.08
N TRP A 74 -15.57 -0.30 -4.47
CA TRP A 74 -15.07 -1.64 -4.19
C TRP A 74 -14.97 -1.87 -2.68
N ASN A 75 -14.23 -1.03 -1.97
CA ASN A 75 -13.96 -1.20 -0.55
C ASN A 75 -15.23 -1.19 0.31
N LYS A 76 -16.25 -0.39 -0.08
CA LYS A 76 -17.57 -0.40 0.59
C LYS A 76 -18.31 -1.75 0.45
N LYS A 77 -18.00 -2.55 -0.57
CA LYS A 77 -18.61 -3.88 -0.80
C LYS A 77 -17.84 -5.02 -0.14
N VAL A 78 -16.62 -4.77 0.33
CA VAL A 78 -15.83 -5.77 1.07
C VAL A 78 -16.56 -6.09 2.38
N LYS A 79 -17.00 -7.35 2.51
CA LYS A 79 -17.70 -7.85 3.71
C LYS A 79 -16.82 -8.74 4.59
N SER A 80 -15.60 -9.03 4.14
CA SER A 80 -14.66 -9.85 4.91
C SER A 80 -14.34 -9.17 6.24
N GLN A 81 -14.45 -9.89 7.34
CA GLN A 81 -14.05 -9.37 8.65
C GLN A 81 -12.54 -9.14 8.74
N LYS A 82 -11.77 -9.95 8.01
CA LYS A 82 -10.32 -9.83 7.92
C LYS A 82 -9.90 -9.53 6.50
N ILE A 83 -9.09 -8.52 6.32
CA ILE A 83 -8.42 -8.22 5.06
C ILE A 83 -7.03 -8.85 5.06
N HIS A 84 -6.57 -9.28 3.89
CA HIS A 84 -5.24 -9.85 3.69
C HIS A 84 -4.32 -8.93 2.90
N ALA A 85 -4.86 -7.96 2.16
CA ALA A 85 -4.04 -7.02 1.43
C ALA A 85 -4.69 -5.64 1.27
N LEU A 86 -3.83 -4.63 1.21
CA LEU A 86 -4.15 -3.29 0.70
C LEU A 86 -3.17 -2.99 -0.43
N LEU A 87 -3.69 -2.89 -1.66
CA LEU A 87 -2.92 -2.49 -2.83
C LEU A 87 -3.14 -1.00 -3.11
N ILE A 88 -2.06 -0.26 -3.21
CA ILE A 88 -2.07 1.18 -3.42
C ILE A 88 -1.34 1.51 -4.71
N ASN A 89 -2.00 2.20 -5.64
CA ASN A 89 -1.35 2.80 -6.80
C ASN A 89 -1.39 4.30 -6.75
N THR A 90 -0.36 4.94 -7.30
CA THR A 90 -0.33 6.37 -7.58
C THR A 90 -0.55 6.66 -9.07
N ARG A 91 -0.48 7.92 -9.50
CA ARG A 91 -0.68 8.41 -10.86
C ARG A 91 -2.14 8.43 -11.33
N ASN A 92 -2.99 7.50 -10.93
CA ASN A 92 -4.39 7.39 -11.35
C ASN A 92 -5.30 7.19 -10.14
N ALA A 93 -6.31 8.04 -9.99
CA ALA A 93 -7.24 8.03 -8.86
C ALA A 93 -8.36 7.00 -9.00
N ASN A 94 -8.50 6.36 -10.15
CA ASN A 94 -9.60 5.48 -10.52
C ASN A 94 -10.98 6.12 -10.25
N ALA A 95 -11.08 7.41 -10.55
CA ALA A 95 -12.28 8.22 -10.39
C ALA A 95 -12.79 8.68 -11.75
N LEU A 96 -14.10 8.67 -11.94
CA LEU A 96 -14.78 8.93 -13.22
C LEU A 96 -14.33 7.96 -14.34
N THR A 97 -13.99 6.73 -13.99
CA THR A 97 -13.56 5.66 -14.90
C THR A 97 -14.69 4.69 -15.24
N GLY A 98 -15.85 4.82 -14.58
CA GLY A 98 -17.02 4.00 -14.81
C GLY A 98 -16.84 2.51 -14.48
N SER A 99 -17.59 1.65 -15.17
CA SER A 99 -17.53 0.20 -15.00
C SER A 99 -16.14 -0.36 -15.25
N ASP A 100 -15.42 0.16 -16.25
CA ASP A 100 -14.08 -0.31 -16.63
C ASP A 100 -13.09 -0.21 -15.46
N GLY A 101 -13.14 0.90 -14.70
CA GLY A 101 -12.32 1.08 -13.52
C GLY A 101 -12.66 0.11 -12.40
N TYR A 102 -13.94 -0.22 -12.22
CA TYR A 102 -14.39 -1.19 -11.24
C TYR A 102 -14.01 -2.63 -11.63
N ASP A 103 -14.23 -3.01 -12.89
CA ASP A 103 -13.90 -4.35 -13.41
C ASP A 103 -12.38 -4.59 -13.43
N ALA A 104 -11.59 -3.54 -13.62
CA ALA A 104 -10.14 -3.59 -13.44
C ALA A 104 -9.75 -3.99 -12.01
N LEU A 105 -10.38 -3.41 -10.99
CA LEU A 105 -10.13 -3.79 -9.60
C LEU A 105 -10.55 -5.23 -9.30
N LYS A 106 -11.68 -5.67 -9.87
CA LYS A 106 -12.12 -7.07 -9.76
C LYS A 106 -11.07 -8.02 -10.35
N THR A 107 -10.54 -7.71 -11.52
CA THR A 107 -9.47 -8.50 -12.17
C THR A 107 -8.22 -8.54 -11.31
N LEU A 108 -7.76 -7.37 -10.81
CA LEU A 108 -6.59 -7.28 -9.94
C LEU A 108 -6.79 -8.03 -8.61
N SER A 109 -7.99 -8.00 -8.05
CA SER A 109 -8.28 -8.70 -6.78
C SER A 109 -8.18 -10.22 -6.94
N LEU A 110 -8.66 -10.77 -8.06
CA LEU A 110 -8.55 -12.19 -8.37
C LEU A 110 -7.08 -12.59 -8.57
N ASP A 111 -6.36 -11.86 -9.41
CA ASP A 111 -4.97 -12.16 -9.74
C ASP A 111 -4.05 -12.01 -8.50
N LEU A 112 -4.21 -10.94 -7.73
CA LEU A 112 -3.43 -10.74 -6.51
C LEU A 112 -3.76 -11.80 -5.44
N SER A 113 -5.02 -12.17 -5.27
CA SER A 113 -5.42 -13.20 -4.29
C SER A 113 -4.83 -14.57 -4.63
N GLU A 114 -4.77 -14.93 -5.91
CA GLU A 114 -4.13 -16.16 -6.38
C GLU A 114 -2.63 -16.15 -6.07
N LYS A 115 -1.94 -15.06 -6.42
CA LYS A 115 -0.49 -14.91 -6.17
C LYS A 115 -0.14 -14.95 -4.68
N LEU A 116 -0.93 -14.27 -3.85
CA LEU A 116 -0.75 -14.31 -2.40
C LEU A 116 -1.06 -15.69 -1.80
N THR A 117 -2.03 -16.42 -2.35
CA THR A 117 -2.30 -17.81 -1.96
C THR A 117 -1.12 -18.73 -2.31
N LEU A 118 -0.51 -18.56 -3.49
CA LEU A 118 0.70 -19.28 -3.86
C LEU A 118 1.87 -18.93 -2.92
N LYS A 119 2.02 -17.65 -2.58
CA LYS A 119 3.03 -17.19 -1.63
C LYS A 119 2.83 -17.80 -0.24
N GLN A 120 1.60 -17.90 0.26
CA GLN A 120 1.26 -18.60 1.50
C GLN A 120 1.71 -20.07 1.46
N LYS A 121 1.46 -20.77 0.35
CA LYS A 121 1.85 -22.17 0.18
C LYS A 121 3.37 -22.39 0.17
N GLN A 122 4.13 -21.37 -0.25
CA GLN A 122 5.59 -21.44 -0.27
C GLN A 122 6.21 -21.14 1.10
N ASP A 123 5.61 -20.21 1.85
CA ASP A 123 6.26 -19.59 3.01
C ASP A 123 5.69 -20.08 4.35
N GLU A 124 4.49 -20.67 4.37
CA GLU A 124 3.79 -21.00 5.61
C GLU A 124 3.57 -22.52 5.72
N GLU A 125 3.75 -23.05 6.91
CA GLU A 125 3.47 -24.47 7.21
C GLU A 125 1.96 -24.78 7.11
N TYR A 126 1.11 -23.81 7.48
CA TYR A 126 -0.35 -23.90 7.42
C TYR A 126 -0.91 -22.79 6.50
N PRO A 127 -0.79 -22.95 5.18
CA PRO A 127 -1.14 -21.91 4.24
C PRO A 127 -2.64 -21.63 4.21
N LYS A 128 -2.98 -20.35 4.10
CA LYS A 128 -4.37 -19.89 3.96
C LYS A 128 -4.68 -19.58 2.51
N ILE A 129 -5.93 -19.82 2.12
CA ILE A 129 -6.44 -19.34 0.85
C ILE A 129 -6.83 -17.87 1.01
N ILE A 130 -6.16 -17.01 0.25
CA ILE A 130 -6.48 -15.58 0.22
C ILE A 130 -7.64 -15.36 -0.76
N ARG A 131 -8.70 -14.75 -0.29
CA ARG A 131 -9.90 -14.49 -1.11
C ARG A 131 -9.81 -13.09 -1.73
N SER A 132 -10.34 -12.94 -2.93
CA SER A 132 -10.39 -11.67 -3.63
C SER A 132 -11.20 -10.59 -2.89
N ASP A 133 -12.22 -11.00 -2.13
CA ASP A 133 -13.03 -10.11 -1.29
C ASP A 133 -12.37 -9.72 0.04
N SER A 134 -11.11 -10.12 0.27
CA SER A 134 -10.27 -9.70 1.40
C SER A 134 -9.17 -8.69 0.99
N ILE A 135 -9.28 -8.13 -0.21
CA ILE A 135 -8.32 -7.16 -0.75
C ILE A 135 -8.96 -5.79 -0.85
N LEU A 136 -8.31 -4.80 -0.25
CA LEU A 136 -8.68 -3.39 -0.37
C LEU A 136 -7.77 -2.68 -1.39
N PHE A 137 -8.28 -1.60 -1.96
CA PHE A 137 -7.55 -0.75 -2.91
C PHE A 137 -7.55 0.70 -2.46
N ALA A 138 -6.42 1.37 -2.67
CA ALA A 138 -6.31 2.81 -2.60
C ALA A 138 -5.68 3.33 -3.89
N CYS A 139 -6.31 4.31 -4.51
CA CYS A 139 -5.86 4.88 -5.78
C CYS A 139 -5.77 6.39 -5.64
N THR A 140 -4.66 6.97 -6.05
CA THR A 140 -4.46 8.42 -5.99
C THR A 140 -3.76 8.93 -7.25
N GLY A 141 -4.14 10.12 -7.70
CA GLY A 141 -3.57 10.77 -8.89
C GLY A 141 -4.62 11.41 -9.79
N THR A 142 -4.44 11.32 -11.10
CA THR A 142 -5.30 11.96 -12.10
C THR A 142 -6.69 11.33 -12.12
N ILE A 143 -7.69 12.17 -12.27
CA ILE A 143 -9.11 11.82 -12.36
C ILE A 143 -9.51 11.76 -13.83
N GLY A 144 -10.38 10.81 -14.22
CA GLY A 144 -10.94 10.71 -15.57
C GLY A 144 -10.02 10.05 -16.62
N GLU A 145 -8.80 9.66 -16.23
CA GLU A 145 -7.92 8.86 -17.09
C GLU A 145 -8.26 7.36 -16.97
N LYS A 146 -8.11 6.63 -18.10
CA LYS A 146 -8.28 5.18 -18.11
C LYS A 146 -7.37 4.52 -17.07
N PHE A 147 -7.94 3.61 -16.28
CA PHE A 147 -7.18 2.90 -15.25
C PHE A 147 -6.10 1.99 -15.88
N PRO A 148 -4.84 2.04 -15.41
CA PRO A 148 -3.71 1.36 -16.04
C PRO A 148 -3.63 -0.12 -15.65
N LEU A 149 -4.70 -0.89 -15.89
CA LEU A 149 -4.84 -2.29 -15.48
C LEU A 149 -3.64 -3.14 -15.88
N GLU A 150 -3.25 -3.13 -17.14
CA GLU A 150 -2.20 -4.02 -17.65
C GLU A 150 -0.83 -3.73 -17.02
N LYS A 151 -0.48 -2.46 -16.82
CA LYS A 151 0.77 -2.09 -16.16
C LYS A 151 0.82 -2.60 -14.72
N ILE A 152 -0.27 -2.43 -13.98
CA ILE A 152 -0.37 -2.90 -12.59
C ILE A 152 -0.36 -4.43 -12.55
N LYS A 153 -1.18 -5.09 -13.36
CA LYS A 153 -1.27 -6.55 -13.44
C LYS A 153 0.08 -7.21 -13.73
N ASN A 154 0.80 -6.69 -14.74
CA ASN A 154 2.12 -7.19 -15.11
C ASN A 154 3.19 -6.99 -14.02
N SER A 155 2.95 -6.07 -13.09
CA SER A 155 3.85 -5.79 -11.97
C SER A 155 3.53 -6.61 -10.71
N LEU A 156 2.37 -7.28 -10.63
CA LEU A 156 1.97 -8.07 -9.46
C LEU A 156 2.95 -9.21 -9.12
N PRO A 157 3.51 -9.99 -10.07
CA PRO A 157 4.50 -11.00 -9.74
C PRO A 157 5.70 -10.40 -8.99
N ASN A 158 6.32 -9.37 -9.57
CA ASN A 158 7.45 -8.68 -8.97
C ASN A 158 7.10 -8.06 -7.60
N LEU A 159 5.88 -7.52 -7.46
CA LEU A 159 5.41 -6.95 -6.19
C LEU A 159 5.30 -8.01 -5.09
N VAL A 160 4.77 -9.19 -5.41
CA VAL A 160 4.60 -10.32 -4.46
C VAL A 160 5.94 -10.96 -4.13
N ASP A 161 6.84 -11.14 -5.10
CA ASP A 161 8.17 -11.71 -4.88
C ASP A 161 9.06 -10.80 -4.01
N ASN A 162 8.84 -9.49 -4.06
CA ASN A 162 9.57 -8.52 -3.26
C ASN A 162 8.96 -8.23 -1.87
N ILE A 163 7.98 -9.00 -1.42
CA ILE A 163 7.42 -8.86 -0.07
C ILE A 163 8.52 -9.02 0.99
N LYS A 164 8.61 -8.05 1.91
CA LYS A 164 9.53 -8.08 3.04
C LYS A 164 8.74 -8.34 4.33
N TYR A 165 9.00 -9.50 4.93
CA TYR A 165 8.37 -9.90 6.20
C TYR A 165 8.95 -9.11 7.37
N ASN A 166 10.26 -8.88 7.35
CA ASN A 166 10.93 -8.03 8.33
C ASN A 166 11.04 -6.62 7.78
N GLN A 167 10.18 -5.73 8.29
CA GLN A 167 10.25 -4.34 7.90
C GLN A 167 11.43 -3.67 8.60
N ASN A 168 12.07 -2.77 7.88
CA ASN A 168 13.06 -1.85 8.40
C ASN A 168 12.70 -0.42 7.93
N LYS A 169 13.43 0.55 8.42
CA LYS A 169 13.25 1.96 8.04
C LYS A 169 13.18 2.17 6.53
N LEU A 170 14.01 1.45 5.76
CA LEU A 170 14.08 1.60 4.31
C LEU A 170 12.79 1.18 3.62
N ILE A 171 12.19 0.03 4.01
CA ILE A 171 10.96 -0.45 3.37
C ILE A 171 9.77 0.43 3.73
N TRP A 172 9.69 0.95 4.96
CA TRP A 172 8.68 1.91 5.37
C TRP A 172 8.79 3.21 4.56
N MET A 173 10.02 3.72 4.39
CA MET A 173 10.31 4.90 3.56
C MET A 173 9.97 4.68 2.09
N LYS A 174 10.26 3.48 1.54
CA LYS A 174 9.86 3.12 0.17
C LYS A 174 8.35 3.11 0.02
N ALA A 175 7.63 2.52 0.96
CA ALA A 175 6.17 2.51 0.94
C ALA A 175 5.60 3.93 1.00
N ALA A 176 6.03 4.75 1.96
CA ALA A 176 5.57 6.14 2.08
C ALA A 176 5.91 6.99 0.84
N SER A 177 7.07 6.76 0.23
CA SER A 177 7.44 7.43 -1.02
C SER A 177 6.62 6.94 -2.21
N GLY A 178 6.28 5.64 -2.23
CA GLY A 178 5.52 5.00 -3.30
C GLY A 178 4.06 5.45 -3.35
N ILE A 179 3.44 5.75 -2.19
CA ILE A 179 2.05 6.23 -2.12
C ILE A 179 1.89 7.73 -2.34
N LYS A 180 2.97 8.47 -2.30
CA LYS A 180 3.01 9.91 -2.45
C LYS A 180 2.75 10.36 -3.90
N THR A 181 1.95 11.42 -4.11
CA THR A 181 1.75 12.06 -5.43
C THR A 181 2.31 13.48 -5.47
N THR A 182 1.60 14.43 -4.91
CA THR A 182 1.94 15.87 -4.90
C THR A 182 2.68 16.29 -3.65
N ASP A 183 2.68 15.48 -2.62
CA ASP A 183 3.42 15.76 -1.40
C ASP A 183 4.93 15.85 -1.67
N THR A 184 5.57 16.82 -1.04
CA THR A 184 7.01 17.01 -1.18
C THR A 184 7.84 16.01 -0.39
N LYS A 185 7.28 15.46 0.70
CA LYS A 185 7.93 14.52 1.62
C LYS A 185 7.04 13.33 1.93
N PRO A 186 7.60 12.12 2.07
CA PRO A 186 6.87 10.99 2.64
C PRO A 186 6.54 11.27 4.11
N LYS A 187 5.43 10.74 4.60
CA LYS A 187 4.95 10.95 5.97
C LYS A 187 4.85 9.63 6.70
N LEU A 188 5.56 9.53 7.80
CA LEU A 188 5.56 8.39 8.72
C LEU A 188 5.46 8.91 10.14
N ALA A 189 4.66 8.24 10.97
CA ALA A 189 4.54 8.54 12.39
C ALA A 189 4.30 7.26 13.19
N MET A 190 4.76 7.25 14.42
CA MET A 190 4.45 6.21 15.41
C MET A 190 4.08 6.87 16.72
N SER A 191 3.13 6.29 17.42
CA SER A 191 2.74 6.70 18.77
C SER A 191 2.42 5.47 19.60
N GLU A 192 2.62 5.58 20.90
CA GLU A 192 2.24 4.55 21.87
C GLU A 192 1.13 5.09 22.77
N CYS A 193 0.15 4.24 23.04
CA CYS A 193 -0.92 4.53 24.01
C CYS A 193 -1.25 3.27 24.80
N LYS A 194 -2.12 3.40 25.81
CA LYS A 194 -2.64 2.26 26.57
C LYS A 194 -4.15 2.25 26.49
N ILE A 195 -4.71 1.06 26.33
CA ILE A 195 -6.14 0.80 26.52
C ILE A 195 -6.25 -0.13 27.73
N GLY A 196 -6.74 0.41 28.86
CA GLY A 196 -6.61 -0.26 30.14
C GLY A 196 -5.13 -0.44 30.49
N ASN A 197 -4.70 -1.68 30.73
CA ASN A 197 -3.30 -2.02 31.01
C ASN A 197 -2.52 -2.51 29.79
N THR A 198 -3.15 -2.59 28.61
CA THR A 198 -2.52 -3.12 27.39
C THR A 198 -1.85 -2.00 26.63
N PRO A 199 -0.53 -2.06 26.39
CA PRO A 199 0.16 -1.11 25.54
C PRO A 199 -0.22 -1.34 24.07
N ILE A 200 -0.44 -0.25 23.33
CA ILE A 200 -0.79 -0.28 21.91
C ILE A 200 0.13 0.66 21.17
N LYS A 201 0.71 0.18 20.08
CA LYS A 201 1.46 0.98 19.12
C LYS A 201 0.58 1.33 17.92
N VAL A 202 0.59 2.59 17.54
CA VAL A 202 -0.14 3.13 16.37
C VAL A 202 0.87 3.59 15.35
N TYR A 203 0.78 3.07 14.13
CA TYR A 203 1.65 3.43 13.01
C TYR A 203 0.82 4.20 11.97
N GLY A 204 1.32 5.35 11.56
CA GLY A 204 0.74 6.19 10.52
C GLY A 204 1.64 6.25 9.30
N ILE A 205 1.06 6.12 8.12
CA ILE A 205 1.72 6.31 6.83
C ILE A 205 0.80 7.09 5.90
N ALA A 206 1.31 8.15 5.25
CA ALA A 206 0.56 9.01 4.34
C ALA A 206 1.45 9.60 3.23
#